data_a55770c14f084e9db68611e577a6411e
#
_entry.id   a55770c14f084e9db68611e577a6411e
#
_cell.length_a   1.000
_cell.length_b   1.000
_cell.length_c   1.000
_cell.angle_alpha   90.00
_cell.angle_beta   90.00
_cell.angle_gamma   90.00
#
_symmetry.space_group_name_H-M   'P 1'
#
loop_
_entity.id
_entity.type
_entity.pdbx_description
1 polymer ?
#
loop_
_entity_poly.entity_id
_entity_poly.type
_entity_poly.pdbx_seq_one_letter_code
_entity_poly.pdbx_strand_id
1 'polypeptide(L)'
;LDRSSAASDVYKRQPLDWVQRFGADALRFTLARGANPGSDISVGEDHASSSRNFATKLFNATKFALMNGARVGDLPSADELTAVDRWILGRLDEVLAEVDAGFESYEFSKACESLYHFAWDEVCDWYLELAKVQFAEGDEKRSETTRLVLGAVLDPLLRALSPVMPFVTEVLWKALTGGPSLVVADWPAVSARVGDEQAAAVVDDLQRLITEIRRFRSDQGLQPGQRVAATFEQLEDSGLGEMLPYVRSLARLNAPDDGFSTTATIEVRLRRATVTVAIDTSGTVDVEAERKRLTKDLAAAEKELSSTTAKLGNEQFLSKAPEQVVAKITERQRVATEEVERLRKRLADMGDA
;
A
#
# COMPACT_ATOMS: atom_id res chain seq x y z
N LEU A 1 -25.99 -2.01 43.56
CA LEU A 1 -25.06 -0.87 43.59
C LEU A 1 -23.94 -1.03 42.58
N ASP A 2 -24.22 -1.25 41.31
CA ASP A 2 -23.15 -1.20 40.29
C ASP A 2 -23.61 -0.86 38.85
N ARG A 3 -24.76 -0.16 38.76
CA ARG A 3 -25.22 0.40 37.48
C ARG A 3 -24.55 1.74 37.12
N SER A 4 -23.80 2.31 38.05
CA SER A 4 -23.14 3.63 37.88
C SER A 4 -21.80 3.50 37.14
N SER A 5 -21.07 2.39 37.26
CA SER A 5 -19.77 2.19 36.60
C SER A 5 -19.93 1.92 35.10
N ALA A 6 -20.89 1.09 34.69
CA ALA A 6 -21.15 0.79 33.29
C ALA A 6 -21.64 2.02 32.50
N ALA A 7 -22.50 2.86 33.11
CA ALA A 7 -22.91 4.13 32.52
C ALA A 7 -21.76 5.13 32.44
N SER A 8 -20.85 5.15 33.44
CA SER A 8 -19.64 5.98 33.43
C SER A 8 -18.65 5.57 32.32
N ASP A 9 -18.54 4.29 32.01
CA ASP A 9 -17.63 3.80 30.94
C ASP A 9 -18.18 4.07 29.53
N VAL A 10 -19.50 4.07 29.35
CA VAL A 10 -20.15 4.50 28.10
C VAL A 10 -19.96 6.02 27.90
N TYR A 11 -20.01 6.82 28.95
CA TYR A 11 -19.76 8.27 28.87
C TYR A 11 -18.28 8.63 28.61
N LYS A 12 -17.32 7.77 28.95
CA LYS A 12 -15.88 8.02 28.75
C LYS A 12 -15.43 7.91 27.29
N ARG A 13 -16.23 7.33 26.41
CA ARG A 13 -15.95 7.22 24.96
C ARG A 13 -16.72 8.29 24.18
N GLN A 14 -16.63 9.55 24.61
CA GLN A 14 -17.28 10.63 23.89
C GLN A 14 -16.55 10.94 22.58
N PRO A 15 -17.25 11.29 21.49
CA PRO A 15 -16.63 11.70 20.23
C PRO A 15 -15.59 12.79 20.38
N LEU A 16 -15.76 13.70 21.35
CA LEU A 16 -14.82 14.79 21.62
C LEU A 16 -13.45 14.29 22.12
N ASP A 17 -13.40 13.22 22.92
CA ASP A 17 -12.12 12.60 23.33
C ASP A 17 -11.36 12.05 22.12
N TRP A 18 -12.08 11.41 21.18
CA TRP A 18 -11.47 10.93 19.94
C TRP A 18 -11.00 12.06 19.04
N VAL A 19 -11.72 13.17 18.97
CA VAL A 19 -11.28 14.37 18.24
C VAL A 19 -9.97 14.91 18.82
N GLN A 20 -9.82 14.93 20.14
CA GLN A 20 -8.58 15.39 20.79
C GLN A 20 -7.41 14.45 20.53
N ARG A 21 -7.63 13.13 20.53
CA ARG A 21 -6.59 12.11 20.41
C ARG A 21 -6.20 11.78 18.96
N PHE A 22 -7.16 11.75 18.07
CA PHE A 22 -6.98 11.29 16.69
C PHE A 22 -7.23 12.36 15.63
N GLY A 23 -7.92 13.44 15.99
CA GLY A 23 -8.34 14.49 15.08
C GLY A 23 -9.76 14.30 14.53
N ALA A 24 -10.38 15.41 14.14
CA ALA A 24 -11.76 15.41 13.65
C ALA A 24 -11.94 14.64 12.34
N ASP A 25 -10.98 14.75 11.41
CA ASP A 25 -11.00 14.01 10.14
C ASP A 25 -10.96 12.50 10.37
N ALA A 26 -10.12 12.03 11.31
CA ALA A 26 -10.02 10.62 11.64
C ALA A 26 -11.35 10.06 12.17
N LEU A 27 -12.02 10.78 13.08
CA LEU A 27 -13.33 10.38 13.59
C LEU A 27 -14.38 10.35 12.47
N ARG A 28 -14.46 11.41 11.67
CA ARG A 28 -15.43 11.51 10.56
C ARG A 28 -15.24 10.38 9.54
N PHE A 29 -14.00 10.15 9.11
CA PHE A 29 -13.67 9.09 8.14
C PHE A 29 -13.95 7.71 8.70
N THR A 30 -13.61 7.45 9.97
CA THR A 30 -13.92 6.18 10.64
C THR A 30 -15.42 5.88 10.65
N LEU A 31 -16.24 6.89 10.98
CA LEU A 31 -17.69 6.72 11.02
C LEU A 31 -18.27 6.54 9.60
N ALA A 32 -17.85 7.34 8.63
CA ALA A 32 -18.34 7.23 7.25
C ALA A 32 -17.94 5.89 6.61
N ARG A 33 -16.70 5.45 6.82
CA ARG A 33 -16.19 4.17 6.31
C ARG A 33 -16.86 2.96 6.95
N GLY A 34 -17.29 3.08 8.22
CA GLY A 34 -18.04 2.04 8.93
C GLY A 34 -19.55 2.05 8.67
N ALA A 35 -20.10 3.08 8.02
CA ALA A 35 -21.53 3.27 7.86
C ALA A 35 -22.12 2.33 6.79
N ASN A 36 -22.72 1.23 7.24
CA ASN A 36 -23.50 0.34 6.38
C ASN A 36 -24.99 0.51 6.68
N PRO A 37 -25.84 0.73 5.65
CA PRO A 37 -27.29 0.89 5.85
C PRO A 37 -27.89 -0.29 6.64
N GLY A 38 -28.63 0.03 7.71
CA GLY A 38 -29.36 -0.96 8.50
C GLY A 38 -28.53 -1.78 9.50
N SER A 39 -27.26 -1.44 9.73
CA SER A 39 -26.42 -2.09 10.73
C SER A 39 -25.78 -1.12 11.71
N ASP A 40 -25.58 -1.56 12.95
CA ASP A 40 -24.80 -0.82 13.93
C ASP A 40 -23.31 -0.80 13.58
N ILE A 41 -22.65 0.33 13.81
CA ILE A 41 -21.22 0.49 13.57
C ILE A 41 -20.46 0.06 14.82
N SER A 42 -19.68 -1.01 14.73
CA SER A 42 -18.70 -1.36 15.77
C SER A 42 -17.39 -0.68 15.49
N VAL A 43 -17.11 0.43 16.17
CA VAL A 43 -15.86 1.18 16.03
C VAL A 43 -15.01 1.10 17.30
N GLY A 44 -13.70 0.90 17.11
CA GLY A 44 -12.70 0.89 18.17
C GLY A 44 -11.62 1.94 17.94
N GLU A 45 -10.74 2.12 18.91
CA GLU A 45 -9.61 3.06 18.81
C GLU A 45 -8.66 2.72 17.67
N ASP A 46 -8.53 1.44 17.33
CA ASP A 46 -7.69 0.99 16.20
C ASP A 46 -8.18 1.55 14.85
N HIS A 47 -9.50 1.63 14.65
CA HIS A 47 -10.10 2.23 13.46
C HIS A 47 -9.81 3.72 13.38
N ALA A 48 -9.95 4.45 14.51
CA ALA A 48 -9.64 5.88 14.55
C ALA A 48 -8.14 6.15 14.36
N SER A 49 -7.27 5.31 14.93
CA SER A 49 -5.83 5.38 14.72
C SER A 49 -5.44 5.12 13.26
N SER A 50 -6.05 4.13 12.61
CA SER A 50 -5.87 3.84 11.18
C SER A 50 -6.28 5.03 10.31
N SER A 51 -7.44 5.64 10.58
CA SER A 51 -7.93 6.83 9.86
C SER A 51 -7.03 8.06 10.07
N ARG A 52 -6.45 8.24 11.27
CA ARG A 52 -5.43 9.28 11.51
C ARG A 52 -4.16 9.01 10.68
N ASN A 53 -3.72 7.76 10.62
CA ASN A 53 -2.56 7.39 9.82
C ASN A 53 -2.81 7.64 8.33
N PHE A 54 -4.04 7.43 7.86
CA PHE A 54 -4.45 7.77 6.50
C PHE A 54 -4.35 9.28 6.24
N ALA A 55 -4.90 10.12 7.13
CA ALA A 55 -4.75 11.57 7.02
C ALA A 55 -3.27 12.00 6.98
N THR A 56 -2.43 11.39 7.82
CA THR A 56 -0.98 11.66 7.85
C THR A 56 -0.30 11.22 6.55
N LYS A 57 -0.68 10.06 6.00
CA LYS A 57 -0.14 9.56 4.73
C LYS A 57 -0.50 10.48 3.57
N LEU A 58 -1.77 10.90 3.49
CA LEU A 58 -2.25 11.86 2.50
C LEU A 58 -1.52 13.21 2.60
N PHE A 59 -1.30 13.71 3.83
CA PHE A 59 -0.53 14.92 4.07
C PHE A 59 0.90 14.79 3.55
N ASN A 60 1.59 13.70 3.88
CA ASN A 60 2.97 13.48 3.45
C ASN A 60 3.08 13.29 1.93
N ALA A 61 2.12 12.61 1.31
CA ALA A 61 2.05 12.42 -0.14
C ALA A 61 1.90 13.76 -0.87
N THR A 62 0.93 14.58 -0.44
CA THR A 62 0.71 15.91 -1.03
C THR A 62 1.92 16.85 -0.78
N LYS A 63 2.50 16.80 0.43
CA LYS A 63 3.73 17.56 0.73
C LYS A 63 4.89 17.16 -0.20
N PHE A 64 5.09 15.88 -0.43
CA PHE A 64 6.10 15.39 -1.38
C PHE A 64 5.84 15.93 -2.79
N ALA A 65 4.60 15.84 -3.27
CA ALA A 65 4.21 16.35 -4.57
C ALA A 65 4.50 17.87 -4.70
N LEU A 66 4.09 18.66 -3.72
CA LEU A 66 4.35 20.13 -3.68
C LEU A 66 5.84 20.46 -3.66
N MET A 67 6.65 19.73 -2.89
CA MET A 67 8.11 19.92 -2.84
C MET A 67 8.79 19.63 -4.18
N ASN A 68 8.18 18.79 -5.04
CA ASN A 68 8.64 18.50 -6.39
C ASN A 68 7.99 19.40 -7.45
N GLY A 69 7.19 20.38 -7.02
CA GLY A 69 6.58 21.37 -7.91
C GLY A 69 5.26 20.94 -8.54
N ALA A 70 4.56 19.96 -7.96
CA ALA A 70 3.22 19.57 -8.42
C ALA A 70 2.27 20.77 -8.42
N ARG A 71 1.49 20.90 -9.47
CA ARG A 71 0.53 21.97 -9.67
C ARG A 71 -0.62 21.55 -10.56
N VAL A 72 -1.74 22.19 -10.41
CA VAL A 72 -2.88 22.05 -11.32
C VAL A 72 -2.61 22.83 -12.60
N GLY A 73 -2.88 22.22 -13.73
CA GLY A 73 -2.70 22.81 -15.05
C GLY A 73 -3.18 21.89 -16.15
N ASP A 74 -3.08 22.33 -17.41
CA ASP A 74 -3.45 21.53 -18.56
C ASP A 74 -2.46 20.37 -18.73
N LEU A 75 -3.02 19.16 -18.84
CA LEU A 75 -2.22 17.97 -19.13
C LEU A 75 -1.73 18.00 -20.59
N PRO A 76 -0.52 17.50 -20.86
CA PRO A 76 -0.08 17.26 -22.22
C PRO A 76 -0.96 16.21 -22.92
N SER A 77 -0.74 16.06 -24.23
CA SER A 77 -1.47 15.06 -25.03
C SER A 77 -1.17 13.61 -24.54
N ALA A 78 -2.09 12.69 -24.78
CA ALA A 78 -2.00 11.31 -24.28
C ALA A 78 -0.73 10.57 -24.73
N ASP A 79 -0.18 10.91 -25.89
CA ASP A 79 1.05 10.35 -26.45
C ASP A 79 2.32 10.88 -25.74
N GLU A 80 2.22 11.99 -25.03
CA GLU A 80 3.30 12.52 -24.19
C GLU A 80 3.29 11.97 -22.76
N LEU A 81 2.19 11.32 -22.35
CA LEU A 81 2.05 10.66 -21.07
C LEU A 81 2.67 9.26 -21.09
N THR A 82 3.35 8.86 -20.02
CA THR A 82 3.81 7.48 -19.87
C THR A 82 2.63 6.53 -19.64
N ALA A 83 2.86 5.22 -19.77
CA ALA A 83 1.87 4.22 -19.37
C ALA A 83 1.48 4.39 -17.89
N VAL A 84 2.45 4.74 -17.02
CA VAL A 84 2.22 4.99 -15.58
C VAL A 84 1.28 6.19 -15.36
N ASP A 85 1.48 7.27 -16.12
CA ASP A 85 0.64 8.47 -16.02
C ASP A 85 -0.78 8.21 -16.52
N ARG A 86 -0.91 7.52 -17.67
CA ARG A 86 -2.22 7.14 -18.22
C ARG A 86 -2.98 6.18 -17.31
N TRP A 87 -2.26 5.23 -16.69
CA TRP A 87 -2.84 4.31 -15.71
C TRP A 87 -3.46 5.04 -14.53
N ILE A 88 -2.68 5.89 -13.84
CA ILE A 88 -3.18 6.54 -12.61
C ILE A 88 -4.33 7.52 -12.91
N LEU A 89 -4.29 8.21 -14.06
CA LEU A 89 -5.37 9.09 -14.49
C LEU A 89 -6.65 8.31 -14.84
N GLY A 90 -6.52 7.15 -15.50
CA GLY A 90 -7.66 6.27 -15.77
C GLY A 90 -8.26 5.69 -14.48
N ARG A 91 -7.41 5.24 -13.56
CA ARG A 91 -7.86 4.76 -12.25
C ARG A 91 -8.59 5.83 -11.45
N LEU A 92 -8.11 7.08 -11.48
CA LEU A 92 -8.81 8.20 -10.85
C LEU A 92 -10.24 8.35 -11.39
N ASP A 93 -10.42 8.32 -12.72
CA ASP A 93 -11.73 8.48 -13.34
C ASP A 93 -12.70 7.34 -12.95
N GLU A 94 -12.20 6.09 -12.89
CA GLU A 94 -12.98 4.94 -12.40
C GLU A 94 -13.39 5.12 -10.94
N VAL A 95 -12.46 5.50 -10.08
CA VAL A 95 -12.73 5.70 -8.65
C VAL A 95 -13.71 6.86 -8.42
N LEU A 96 -13.59 7.96 -9.16
CA LEU A 96 -14.55 9.06 -9.05
C LEU A 96 -15.96 8.63 -9.45
N ALA A 97 -16.11 7.80 -10.49
CA ALA A 97 -17.40 7.25 -10.88
C ALA A 97 -17.99 6.32 -9.80
N GLU A 98 -17.16 5.47 -9.17
CA GLU A 98 -17.58 4.62 -8.05
C GLU A 98 -18.01 5.45 -6.84
N VAL A 99 -17.27 6.53 -6.55
CA VAL A 99 -17.57 7.44 -5.43
C VAL A 99 -18.86 8.18 -5.66
N ASP A 100 -19.11 8.70 -6.88
CA ASP A 100 -20.34 9.35 -7.25
C ASP A 100 -21.53 8.41 -7.05
N ALA A 101 -21.46 7.20 -7.60
CA ALA A 101 -22.50 6.18 -7.42
C ALA A 101 -22.72 5.82 -5.95
N GLY A 102 -21.63 5.71 -5.16
CA GLY A 102 -21.69 5.42 -3.73
C GLY A 102 -22.37 6.53 -2.91
N PHE A 103 -22.07 7.80 -3.22
CA PHE A 103 -22.73 8.92 -2.55
C PHE A 103 -24.21 9.06 -2.96
N GLU A 104 -24.55 8.89 -4.23
CA GLU A 104 -25.93 8.92 -4.71
C GLU A 104 -26.80 7.81 -4.12
N SER A 105 -26.24 6.62 -3.92
CA SER A 105 -26.93 5.47 -3.32
C SER A 105 -26.85 5.42 -1.79
N TYR A 106 -26.23 6.43 -1.15
CA TYR A 106 -25.96 6.46 0.30
C TYR A 106 -25.09 5.30 0.81
N GLU A 107 -24.29 4.68 -0.06
CA GLU A 107 -23.31 3.65 0.29
C GLU A 107 -21.94 4.27 0.68
N PHE A 108 -21.95 5.09 1.70
CA PHE A 108 -20.78 5.89 2.14
C PHE A 108 -19.55 5.01 2.47
N SER A 109 -19.78 3.82 3.02
CA SER A 109 -18.68 2.87 3.30
C SER A 109 -17.94 2.50 2.02
N LYS A 110 -18.64 2.16 0.94
CA LYS A 110 -18.01 1.81 -0.35
C LYS A 110 -17.26 2.99 -0.94
N ALA A 111 -17.88 4.18 -0.97
CA ALA A 111 -17.20 5.39 -1.46
C ALA A 111 -15.90 5.69 -0.67
N CYS A 112 -15.94 5.56 0.65
CA CYS A 112 -14.76 5.74 1.51
C CYS A 112 -13.70 4.66 1.26
N GLU A 113 -14.08 3.40 1.03
CA GLU A 113 -13.15 2.32 0.71
C GLU A 113 -12.47 2.54 -0.65
N SER A 114 -13.22 2.90 -1.69
CA SER A 114 -12.64 3.20 -3.01
C SER A 114 -11.64 4.37 -2.91
N LEU A 115 -11.99 5.46 -2.22
CA LEU A 115 -11.07 6.59 -1.99
C LEU A 115 -9.84 6.20 -1.18
N TYR A 116 -10.03 5.37 -0.14
CA TYR A 116 -8.92 4.91 0.71
C TYR A 116 -7.93 4.06 -0.09
N HIS A 117 -8.42 3.04 -0.80
CA HIS A 117 -7.56 2.14 -1.57
C HIS A 117 -6.86 2.89 -2.71
N PHE A 118 -7.56 3.73 -3.44
CA PHE A 118 -6.93 4.54 -4.46
C PHE A 118 -5.83 5.44 -3.88
N ALA A 119 -6.13 6.20 -2.84
CA ALA A 119 -5.15 7.11 -2.25
C ALA A 119 -3.98 6.39 -1.60
N TRP A 120 -4.25 5.31 -0.83
CA TRP A 120 -3.21 4.60 -0.09
C TRP A 120 -2.40 3.67 -0.97
N ASP A 121 -3.07 2.74 -1.65
CA ASP A 121 -2.41 1.65 -2.34
C ASP A 121 -1.91 2.10 -3.73
N GLU A 122 -2.72 2.83 -4.50
CA GLU A 122 -2.37 3.18 -5.87
C GLU A 122 -1.56 4.49 -5.95
N VAL A 123 -2.03 5.58 -5.33
CA VAL A 123 -1.32 6.87 -5.38
C VAL A 123 -0.06 6.84 -4.52
N CYS A 124 -0.18 6.51 -3.22
CA CYS A 124 0.94 6.64 -2.30
C CYS A 124 1.97 5.50 -2.43
N ASP A 125 1.52 4.24 -2.54
CA ASP A 125 2.45 3.10 -2.53
C ASP A 125 3.04 2.81 -3.91
N TRP A 126 2.33 3.18 -4.99
CA TRP A 126 2.82 2.95 -6.34
C TRP A 126 3.12 4.21 -7.11
N TYR A 127 2.12 5.07 -7.39
CA TYR A 127 2.33 6.18 -8.32
C TYR A 127 3.42 7.16 -7.84
N LEU A 128 3.44 7.52 -6.57
CA LEU A 128 4.49 8.40 -6.03
C LEU A 128 5.89 7.77 -6.12
N GLU A 129 6.02 6.47 -5.91
CA GLU A 129 7.31 5.79 -6.06
C GLU A 129 7.76 5.73 -7.53
N LEU A 130 6.82 5.52 -8.45
CA LEU A 130 7.08 5.58 -9.89
C LEU A 130 7.42 7.03 -10.33
N ALA A 131 6.71 8.03 -9.83
CA ALA A 131 7.01 9.44 -10.08
C ALA A 131 8.42 9.85 -9.64
N LYS A 132 8.93 9.28 -8.53
CA LYS A 132 10.33 9.51 -8.12
C LYS A 132 11.33 9.09 -9.18
N VAL A 133 11.06 7.99 -9.87
CA VAL A 133 11.91 7.52 -10.98
C VAL A 133 11.82 8.48 -12.16
N GLN A 134 10.62 8.97 -12.48
CA GLN A 134 10.44 9.96 -13.55
C GLN A 134 11.18 11.28 -13.25
N PHE A 135 11.23 11.73 -12.00
CA PHE A 135 12.01 12.90 -11.59
C PHE A 135 13.53 12.65 -11.62
N ALA A 136 13.97 11.44 -11.28
CA ALA A 136 15.38 11.11 -11.17
C ALA A 136 16.05 10.78 -12.52
N GLU A 137 15.34 10.13 -13.41
CA GLU A 137 15.86 9.59 -14.67
C GLU A 137 15.28 10.30 -15.91
N GLY A 138 14.20 11.08 -15.72
CA GLY A 138 13.58 11.86 -16.78
C GLY A 138 14.29 13.17 -17.07
N ASP A 139 14.07 13.69 -18.27
CA ASP A 139 14.43 15.07 -18.61
C ASP A 139 13.44 16.08 -17.97
N GLU A 140 13.69 17.39 -18.18
CA GLU A 140 12.82 18.44 -17.63
C GLU A 140 11.39 18.35 -18.18
N LYS A 141 11.21 17.94 -19.44
CA LYS A 141 9.89 17.75 -20.04
C LYS A 141 9.12 16.64 -19.31
N ARG A 142 9.79 15.53 -19.02
CA ARG A 142 9.22 14.41 -18.24
C ARG A 142 8.86 14.85 -16.82
N SER A 143 9.77 15.52 -16.16
CA SER A 143 9.56 16.08 -14.82
C SER A 143 8.37 17.02 -14.77
N GLU A 144 8.24 17.87 -15.79
CA GLU A 144 7.13 18.81 -15.92
C GLU A 144 5.79 18.10 -16.11
N THR A 145 5.75 17.09 -16.98
CA THR A 145 4.57 16.22 -17.16
C THR A 145 4.16 15.56 -15.82
N THR A 146 5.13 15.00 -15.09
CA THR A 146 4.89 14.37 -13.80
C THR A 146 4.31 15.33 -12.77
N ARG A 147 4.79 16.59 -12.73
CA ARG A 147 4.24 17.65 -11.86
C ARG A 147 2.78 17.94 -12.16
N LEU A 148 2.42 18.02 -13.43
CA LEU A 148 1.04 18.25 -13.88
C LEU A 148 0.14 17.06 -13.58
N VAL A 149 0.62 15.82 -13.80
CA VAL A 149 -0.16 14.61 -13.50
C VAL A 149 -0.38 14.46 -11.98
N LEU A 150 0.63 14.74 -11.15
CA LEU A 150 0.46 14.78 -9.69
C LEU A 150 -0.62 15.79 -9.27
N GLY A 151 -0.64 16.97 -9.87
CA GLY A 151 -1.67 17.98 -9.63
C GLY A 151 -3.05 17.51 -10.07
N ALA A 152 -3.14 16.90 -11.26
CA ALA A 152 -4.39 16.38 -11.84
C ALA A 152 -4.95 15.17 -11.08
N VAL A 153 -4.14 14.45 -10.33
CA VAL A 153 -4.57 13.35 -9.45
C VAL A 153 -4.99 13.87 -8.09
N LEU A 154 -4.15 14.73 -7.48
CA LEU A 154 -4.37 15.18 -6.11
C LEU A 154 -5.55 16.16 -5.97
N ASP A 155 -5.77 17.06 -6.92
CA ASP A 155 -6.88 18.02 -6.85
C ASP A 155 -8.24 17.33 -6.78
N PRO A 156 -8.63 16.43 -7.71
CA PRO A 156 -9.91 15.73 -7.62
C PRO A 156 -10.00 14.80 -6.41
N LEU A 157 -8.91 14.10 -6.06
CA LEU A 157 -8.88 13.22 -4.88
C LEU A 157 -9.16 13.99 -3.59
N LEU A 158 -8.55 15.16 -3.39
CA LEU A 158 -8.78 16.00 -2.22
C LEU A 158 -10.20 16.53 -2.19
N ARG A 159 -10.77 16.91 -3.34
CA ARG A 159 -12.17 17.32 -3.46
C ARG A 159 -13.13 16.19 -3.11
N ALA A 160 -12.90 14.98 -3.62
CA ALA A 160 -13.73 13.82 -3.32
C ALA A 160 -13.66 13.36 -1.86
N LEU A 161 -12.51 13.53 -1.19
CA LEU A 161 -12.33 13.24 0.24
C LEU A 161 -12.93 14.32 1.16
N SER A 162 -13.14 15.53 0.67
CA SER A 162 -13.54 16.69 1.49
C SER A 162 -14.82 16.47 2.31
N PRO A 163 -15.89 15.82 1.82
CA PRO A 163 -17.10 15.59 2.61
C PRO A 163 -16.84 14.79 3.89
N VAL A 164 -15.88 13.88 3.86
CA VAL A 164 -15.57 12.98 4.98
C VAL A 164 -14.33 13.40 5.77
N MET A 165 -13.38 14.13 5.18
CA MET A 165 -12.14 14.60 5.80
C MET A 165 -11.90 16.10 5.49
N PRO A 166 -12.78 17.02 5.92
CA PRO A 166 -12.78 18.42 5.45
C PRO A 166 -11.54 19.23 5.87
N PHE A 167 -10.90 18.93 7.01
CA PHE A 167 -9.86 19.81 7.54
C PHE A 167 -8.50 19.58 6.87
N VAL A 168 -8.05 18.34 6.76
CA VAL A 168 -6.78 18.03 6.10
C VAL A 168 -6.86 18.33 4.60
N THR A 169 -7.98 18.00 3.96
CA THR A 169 -8.17 18.26 2.54
C THR A 169 -8.21 19.75 2.20
N GLU A 170 -8.86 20.57 3.02
CA GLU A 170 -8.85 22.03 2.87
C GLU A 170 -7.43 22.58 2.86
N VAL A 171 -6.61 22.19 3.85
CA VAL A 171 -5.23 22.67 3.98
C VAL A 171 -4.38 22.25 2.76
N LEU A 172 -4.49 20.99 2.35
CA LEU A 172 -3.71 20.45 1.25
C LEU A 172 -4.14 21.01 -0.10
N TRP A 173 -5.46 21.13 -0.31
CA TRP A 173 -6.01 21.65 -1.56
C TRP A 173 -5.64 23.13 -1.78
N LYS A 174 -5.74 23.95 -0.74
CA LYS A 174 -5.29 25.35 -0.82
C LYS A 174 -3.80 25.46 -1.12
N ALA A 175 -2.99 24.60 -0.52
CA ALA A 175 -1.56 24.60 -0.80
C ALA A 175 -1.24 24.18 -2.25
N LEU A 176 -2.03 23.28 -2.82
CA LEU A 176 -1.86 22.78 -4.18
C LEU A 176 -2.36 23.76 -5.25
N THR A 177 -3.51 24.35 -5.02
CA THR A 177 -4.25 25.13 -6.04
C THR A 177 -4.12 26.64 -5.87
N GLY A 178 -3.83 27.12 -4.66
CA GLY A 178 -3.96 28.55 -4.31
C GLY A 178 -5.42 29.04 -4.24
N GLY A 179 -6.40 28.13 -4.35
CA GLY A 179 -7.83 28.47 -4.31
C GLY A 179 -8.28 29.04 -2.98
N PRO A 180 -9.43 29.74 -2.92
CA PRO A 180 -9.90 30.42 -1.73
C PRO A 180 -10.33 29.46 -0.62
N SER A 181 -11.07 28.43 -0.96
CA SER A 181 -11.50 27.34 -0.06
C SER A 181 -12.05 26.17 -0.85
N LEU A 182 -11.76 24.96 -0.37
CA LEU A 182 -12.27 23.71 -0.94
C LEU A 182 -13.79 23.58 -0.75
N VAL A 183 -14.35 24.16 0.31
CA VAL A 183 -15.78 24.12 0.60
C VAL A 183 -16.65 24.73 -0.52
N VAL A 184 -16.11 25.69 -1.26
CA VAL A 184 -16.81 26.34 -2.39
C VAL A 184 -16.30 25.86 -3.76
N ALA A 185 -15.40 24.89 -3.80
CA ALA A 185 -14.95 24.29 -5.04
C ALA A 185 -16.01 23.32 -5.60
N ASP A 186 -16.10 23.23 -6.92
CA ASP A 186 -16.99 22.29 -7.57
C ASP A 186 -16.61 20.84 -7.24
N TRP A 187 -17.61 19.97 -7.20
CA TRP A 187 -17.40 18.54 -7.09
C TRP A 187 -16.54 18.04 -8.26
N PRO A 188 -15.57 17.13 -8.03
CA PRO A 188 -14.71 16.65 -9.10
C PRO A 188 -15.52 15.88 -10.14
N ALA A 189 -15.48 16.34 -11.39
CA ALA A 189 -16.13 15.64 -12.49
C ALA A 189 -15.24 14.48 -12.98
N VAL A 190 -15.87 13.36 -13.30
CA VAL A 190 -15.22 12.29 -14.06
C VAL A 190 -14.83 12.86 -15.41
N SER A 191 -13.56 12.76 -15.77
CA SER A 191 -13.12 13.25 -17.08
C SER A 191 -13.61 12.31 -18.18
N ALA A 192 -13.79 12.85 -19.40
CA ALA A 192 -14.14 12.03 -20.55
C ALA A 192 -12.96 11.23 -21.12
N ARG A 193 -11.89 11.02 -20.33
CA ARG A 193 -10.76 10.19 -20.76
C ARG A 193 -11.21 8.76 -20.90
N VAL A 194 -10.90 8.18 -22.04
CA VAL A 194 -11.09 6.74 -22.24
C VAL A 194 -10.00 6.03 -21.45
N GLY A 195 -10.37 5.08 -20.61
CA GLY A 195 -9.43 4.26 -19.88
C GLY A 195 -8.43 3.58 -20.82
N ASP A 196 -7.15 3.61 -20.48
CA ASP A 196 -6.11 2.95 -21.28
C ASP A 196 -5.86 1.55 -20.69
N GLU A 197 -6.62 0.56 -21.17
CA GLU A 197 -6.49 -0.85 -20.77
C GLU A 197 -5.07 -1.39 -20.99
N GLN A 198 -4.38 -0.90 -22.03
CA GLN A 198 -3.02 -1.32 -22.31
C GLN A 198 -2.05 -0.74 -21.25
N ALA A 199 -2.20 0.52 -20.89
CA ALA A 199 -1.41 1.13 -19.83
C ALA A 199 -1.65 0.44 -18.47
N ALA A 200 -2.92 0.15 -18.16
CA ALA A 200 -3.29 -0.59 -16.94
C ALA A 200 -2.64 -1.99 -16.93
N ALA A 201 -2.68 -2.71 -18.04
CA ALA A 201 -2.08 -4.03 -18.16
C ALA A 201 -0.53 -4.00 -17.98
N VAL A 202 0.14 -2.98 -18.54
CA VAL A 202 1.59 -2.80 -18.39
C VAL A 202 1.96 -2.51 -16.93
N VAL A 203 1.19 -1.65 -16.26
CA VAL A 203 1.47 -1.30 -14.85
C VAL A 203 1.19 -2.48 -13.92
N ASP A 204 0.15 -3.26 -14.16
CA ASP A 204 -0.15 -4.46 -13.38
C ASP A 204 0.96 -5.53 -13.52
N ASP A 205 1.46 -5.75 -14.74
CA ASP A 205 2.61 -6.64 -14.98
C ASP A 205 3.89 -6.10 -14.32
N LEU A 206 4.11 -4.77 -14.34
CA LEU A 206 5.22 -4.11 -13.66
C LEU A 206 5.14 -4.31 -12.14
N GLN A 207 3.97 -4.07 -11.55
CA GLN A 207 3.72 -4.26 -10.12
C GLN A 207 3.95 -5.72 -9.71
N ARG A 208 3.48 -6.66 -10.51
CA ARG A 208 3.69 -8.09 -10.29
C ARG A 208 5.16 -8.45 -10.31
N LEU A 209 5.90 -8.03 -11.34
CA LEU A 209 7.34 -8.29 -11.44
C LEU A 209 8.12 -7.74 -10.24
N ILE A 210 7.87 -6.48 -9.88
CA ILE A 210 8.52 -5.84 -8.73
C ILE A 210 8.16 -6.57 -7.42
N THR A 211 6.91 -6.97 -7.24
CA THR A 211 6.44 -7.65 -6.03
C THR A 211 7.11 -9.02 -5.87
N GLU A 212 7.21 -9.81 -6.94
CA GLU A 212 7.87 -11.12 -6.90
C GLU A 212 9.38 -10.98 -6.63
N ILE A 213 10.06 -10.00 -7.23
CA ILE A 213 11.44 -9.72 -6.91
C ILE A 213 11.63 -9.31 -5.45
N ARG A 214 10.76 -8.43 -4.92
CA ARG A 214 10.80 -8.01 -3.51
C ARG A 214 10.55 -9.19 -2.57
N ARG A 215 9.61 -10.07 -2.92
CA ARG A 215 9.35 -11.30 -2.17
C ARG A 215 10.58 -12.19 -2.13
N PHE A 216 11.18 -12.47 -3.29
CA PHE A 216 12.42 -13.23 -3.37
C PHE A 216 13.52 -12.61 -2.50
N ARG A 217 13.73 -11.29 -2.59
CA ARG A 217 14.71 -10.58 -1.77
C ARG A 217 14.49 -10.76 -0.26
N SER A 218 13.24 -10.65 0.16
CA SER A 218 12.83 -10.90 1.56
C SER A 218 13.11 -12.34 1.97
N ASP A 219 12.78 -13.29 1.08
CA ASP A 219 13.02 -14.72 1.31
C ASP A 219 14.50 -15.07 1.38
N GLN A 220 15.36 -14.36 0.67
CA GLN A 220 16.82 -14.48 0.77
C GLN A 220 17.43 -13.68 1.94
N GLY A 221 16.63 -12.98 2.72
CA GLY A 221 17.12 -12.20 3.87
C GLY A 221 17.87 -10.91 3.51
N LEU A 222 17.76 -10.44 2.27
CA LEU A 222 18.40 -9.20 1.84
C LEU A 222 17.79 -7.99 2.57
N GLN A 223 18.64 -7.11 3.08
CA GLN A 223 18.18 -5.90 3.77
C GLN A 223 17.38 -5.00 2.83
N PRO A 224 16.33 -4.29 3.32
CA PRO A 224 15.46 -3.47 2.48
C PRO A 224 16.19 -2.40 1.65
N GLY A 225 17.26 -1.83 2.17
CA GLY A 225 18.08 -0.81 1.49
C GLY A 225 19.19 -1.34 0.60
N GLN A 226 19.52 -2.63 0.71
CA GLN A 226 20.61 -3.27 -0.02
C GLN A 226 20.27 -3.42 -1.49
N ARG A 227 21.21 -3.10 -2.39
CA ARG A 227 21.06 -3.32 -3.82
C ARG A 227 21.86 -4.53 -4.28
N VAL A 228 21.32 -5.28 -5.21
CA VAL A 228 21.97 -6.47 -5.83
C VAL A 228 21.94 -6.32 -7.34
N ALA A 229 22.95 -6.87 -8.01
CA ALA A 229 22.98 -6.87 -9.47
C ALA A 229 21.96 -7.89 -10.02
N ALA A 230 21.33 -7.55 -11.16
CA ALA A 230 20.39 -8.43 -11.82
C ALA A 230 20.38 -8.21 -13.34
N THR A 231 20.16 -9.32 -14.06
CA THR A 231 19.86 -9.34 -15.49
C THR A 231 18.46 -9.87 -15.74
N PHE A 232 17.90 -9.54 -16.91
CA PHE A 232 16.54 -9.89 -17.29
C PHE A 232 16.55 -10.54 -18.67
N GLU A 233 15.93 -11.69 -18.79
CA GLU A 233 15.62 -12.31 -20.07
C GLU A 233 14.12 -12.13 -20.38
N GLN A 234 13.78 -11.90 -21.65
CA GLN A 234 12.42 -11.72 -22.15
C GLN A 234 11.66 -10.48 -21.59
N LEU A 235 12.38 -9.50 -21.03
CA LEU A 235 11.76 -8.27 -20.52
C LEU A 235 11.13 -7.44 -21.65
N GLU A 236 11.81 -7.34 -22.81
CA GLU A 236 11.28 -6.66 -24.00
C GLU A 236 10.03 -7.38 -24.53
N ASP A 237 10.07 -8.69 -24.65
CA ASP A 237 8.95 -9.52 -25.12
C ASP A 237 7.72 -9.43 -24.20
N SER A 238 7.95 -9.19 -22.91
CA SER A 238 6.88 -8.96 -21.94
C SER A 238 6.19 -7.61 -22.11
N GLY A 239 6.79 -6.69 -22.85
CA GLY A 239 6.33 -5.29 -22.99
C GLY A 239 6.81 -4.38 -21.86
N LEU A 240 7.72 -4.83 -21.00
CA LEU A 240 8.25 -4.05 -19.88
C LEU A 240 9.66 -3.48 -20.14
N GLY A 241 10.17 -3.52 -21.37
CA GLY A 241 11.51 -3.00 -21.67
C GLY A 241 11.73 -1.57 -21.23
N GLU A 242 10.82 -0.67 -21.59
CA GLU A 242 10.85 0.73 -21.17
C GLU A 242 10.63 0.93 -19.66
N MET A 243 10.13 -0.09 -18.96
CA MET A 243 9.87 -0.06 -17.52
C MET A 243 11.09 -0.49 -16.67
N LEU A 244 12.21 -0.88 -17.29
CA LEU A 244 13.40 -1.33 -16.59
C LEU A 244 13.92 -0.35 -15.51
N PRO A 245 13.94 0.98 -15.72
CA PRO A 245 14.32 1.94 -14.68
C PRO A 245 13.45 1.82 -13.42
N TYR A 246 12.14 1.66 -13.58
CA TYR A 246 11.21 1.47 -12.47
C TYR A 246 11.46 0.17 -11.74
N VAL A 247 11.66 -0.95 -12.48
CA VAL A 247 11.99 -2.25 -11.89
C VAL A 247 13.26 -2.15 -11.06
N ARG A 248 14.34 -1.59 -11.62
CA ARG A 248 15.61 -1.43 -10.91
C ARG A 248 15.49 -0.57 -9.66
N SER A 249 14.81 0.55 -9.78
CA SER A 249 14.64 1.48 -8.65
C SER A 249 13.82 0.84 -7.53
N LEU A 250 12.62 0.35 -7.85
CA LEU A 250 11.65 -0.12 -6.86
C LEU A 250 11.99 -1.50 -6.30
N ALA A 251 12.63 -2.37 -7.07
CA ALA A 251 13.12 -3.66 -6.61
C ALA A 251 14.55 -3.62 -6.03
N ARG A 252 15.17 -2.42 -5.95
CA ARG A 252 16.53 -2.23 -5.42
C ARG A 252 17.58 -3.08 -6.16
N LEU A 253 17.58 -2.96 -7.47
CA LEU A 253 18.53 -3.69 -8.34
C LEU A 253 19.54 -2.72 -8.96
N ASN A 254 20.75 -3.22 -9.18
CA ASN A 254 21.79 -2.59 -9.99
C ASN A 254 21.85 -3.22 -11.38
N ALA A 255 22.47 -2.52 -12.32
CA ALA A 255 22.95 -3.14 -13.55
C ALA A 255 24.07 -4.14 -13.22
N PRO A 256 24.22 -5.23 -13.98
CA PRO A 256 25.35 -6.14 -13.83
C PRO A 256 26.66 -5.40 -14.15
N ASP A 257 27.73 -5.77 -13.48
CA ASP A 257 29.11 -5.34 -13.74
C ASP A 257 29.94 -6.55 -14.25
N ASP A 258 31.24 -6.33 -14.49
CA ASP A 258 32.14 -7.37 -14.98
C ASP A 258 32.30 -8.56 -14.01
N GLY A 259 31.95 -8.41 -12.77
CA GLY A 259 31.97 -9.44 -11.73
C GLY A 259 30.65 -10.18 -11.54
N PHE A 260 29.62 -9.87 -12.33
CA PHE A 260 28.29 -10.46 -12.16
C PHE A 260 28.32 -11.98 -12.29
N SER A 261 27.80 -12.66 -11.28
CA SER A 261 27.62 -14.10 -11.25
C SER A 261 26.22 -14.47 -10.80
N THR A 262 25.48 -15.19 -11.61
CA THR A 262 24.14 -15.63 -11.24
C THR A 262 24.18 -16.60 -10.07
N THR A 263 23.70 -16.16 -8.91
CA THR A 263 23.59 -17.01 -7.72
C THR A 263 22.18 -17.53 -7.52
N ALA A 264 21.18 -16.84 -8.08
CA ALA A 264 19.78 -17.24 -8.03
C ALA A 264 19.03 -16.77 -9.27
N THR A 265 17.96 -17.49 -9.58
CA THR A 265 17.07 -17.16 -10.70
C THR A 265 15.63 -17.26 -10.24
N ILE A 266 14.80 -16.30 -10.67
CA ILE A 266 13.34 -16.36 -10.50
C ILE A 266 12.67 -16.22 -11.86
N GLU A 267 11.57 -16.92 -12.03
CA GLU A 267 10.70 -16.80 -13.19
C GLU A 267 9.38 -16.15 -12.80
N VAL A 268 9.04 -15.08 -13.47
CA VAL A 268 7.79 -14.35 -13.24
C VAL A 268 6.94 -14.40 -14.49
N ARG A 269 5.81 -15.10 -14.40
CA ARG A 269 4.87 -15.18 -15.52
C ARG A 269 4.04 -13.90 -15.59
N LEU A 270 4.20 -13.16 -16.67
CA LEU A 270 3.43 -11.98 -17.04
C LEU A 270 2.45 -12.31 -18.17
N ARG A 271 1.66 -11.35 -18.61
CA ARG A 271 0.62 -11.57 -19.64
C ARG A 271 1.18 -12.04 -20.98
N ARG A 272 2.30 -11.46 -21.43
CA ARG A 272 2.88 -11.73 -22.76
C ARG A 272 4.03 -12.74 -22.75
N ALA A 273 4.84 -12.75 -21.69
CA ALA A 273 6.01 -13.61 -21.58
C ALA A 273 6.28 -13.99 -20.12
N THR A 274 7.12 -15.01 -19.92
CA THR A 274 7.71 -15.29 -18.61
C THR A 274 9.07 -14.59 -18.56
N VAL A 275 9.23 -13.65 -17.64
CA VAL A 275 10.49 -12.93 -17.43
C VAL A 275 11.36 -13.74 -16.48
N THR A 276 12.57 -14.06 -16.90
CA THR A 276 13.59 -14.67 -16.05
C THR A 276 14.50 -13.58 -15.51
N VAL A 277 14.60 -13.50 -14.18
CA VAL A 277 15.46 -12.55 -13.48
C VAL A 277 16.61 -13.33 -12.84
N ALA A 278 17.83 -13.15 -13.35
CA ALA A 278 19.03 -13.70 -12.75
C ALA A 278 19.64 -12.65 -11.79
N ILE A 279 19.89 -13.06 -10.57
CA ILE A 279 20.28 -12.16 -9.46
C ILE A 279 21.60 -12.64 -8.89
N ASP A 280 22.51 -11.69 -8.64
CA ASP A 280 23.74 -11.94 -7.91
C ASP A 280 23.57 -11.51 -6.44
N THR A 281 23.54 -12.49 -5.57
CA THR A 281 23.50 -12.28 -4.11
C THR A 281 24.87 -12.54 -3.45
N SER A 282 25.93 -12.75 -4.25
CA SER A 282 27.27 -13.01 -3.73
C SER A 282 27.77 -11.84 -2.87
N GLY A 283 28.33 -12.15 -1.71
CA GLY A 283 28.83 -11.14 -0.77
C GLY A 283 27.79 -10.27 -0.07
N THR A 284 26.49 -10.53 -0.28
CA THR A 284 25.41 -9.70 0.26
C THR A 284 24.76 -10.25 1.52
N VAL A 285 24.94 -11.53 1.81
CA VAL A 285 24.40 -12.19 3.01
C VAL A 285 25.50 -12.27 4.06
N ASP A 286 25.35 -11.49 5.14
CA ASP A 286 26.05 -11.78 6.38
C ASP A 286 25.39 -13.04 6.96
N VAL A 287 25.99 -14.19 6.67
CA VAL A 287 25.49 -15.50 7.09
C VAL A 287 25.27 -15.57 8.60
N GLU A 288 26.12 -14.91 9.36
CA GLU A 288 26.05 -14.88 10.83
C GLU A 288 24.88 -14.01 11.32
N ALA A 289 24.69 -12.83 10.72
CA ALA A 289 23.56 -11.94 11.03
C ALA A 289 22.23 -12.58 10.61
N GLU A 290 22.15 -13.21 9.46
CA GLU A 290 20.95 -13.90 8.98
C GLU A 290 20.62 -15.11 9.86
N ARG A 291 21.60 -15.91 10.23
CA ARG A 291 21.43 -17.04 11.16
C ARG A 291 20.90 -16.58 12.50
N LYS A 292 21.44 -15.47 13.03
CA LYS A 292 20.98 -14.89 14.30
C LYS A 292 19.54 -14.37 14.20
N ARG A 293 19.16 -13.76 13.06
CA ARG A 293 17.80 -13.32 12.79
C ARG A 293 16.84 -14.50 12.73
N LEU A 294 17.13 -15.49 11.90
CA LEU A 294 16.31 -16.69 11.74
C LEU A 294 16.14 -17.47 13.05
N THR A 295 17.18 -17.52 13.88
CA THR A 295 17.13 -18.16 15.20
C THR A 295 16.17 -17.40 16.13
N LYS A 296 16.20 -16.06 16.10
CA LYS A 296 15.28 -15.22 16.89
C LYS A 296 13.84 -15.38 16.41
N ASP A 297 13.62 -15.38 15.10
CA ASP A 297 12.28 -15.52 14.50
C ASP A 297 11.73 -16.93 14.78
N LEU A 298 12.54 -17.96 14.71
CA LEU A 298 12.18 -19.33 15.08
C LEU A 298 11.76 -19.42 16.55
N ALA A 299 12.51 -18.82 17.46
CA ALA A 299 12.15 -18.81 18.88
C ALA A 299 10.80 -18.09 19.13
N ALA A 300 10.50 -17.02 18.38
CA ALA A 300 9.22 -16.33 18.47
C ALA A 300 8.06 -17.21 17.93
N ALA A 301 8.25 -17.86 16.79
CA ALA A 301 7.27 -18.77 16.20
C ALA A 301 7.02 -20.02 17.08
N GLU A 302 8.05 -20.60 17.66
CA GLU A 302 7.94 -21.72 18.60
C GLU A 302 7.19 -21.34 19.89
N LYS A 303 7.41 -20.12 20.39
CA LYS A 303 6.66 -19.58 21.54
C LYS A 303 5.18 -19.42 21.22
N GLU A 304 4.85 -18.90 20.04
CA GLU A 304 3.46 -18.77 19.60
C GLU A 304 2.81 -20.14 19.40
N LEU A 305 3.52 -21.10 18.78
CA LEU A 305 3.05 -22.47 18.61
C LEU A 305 2.81 -23.14 19.97
N SER A 306 3.72 -23.01 20.91
CA SER A 306 3.56 -23.53 22.27
C SER A 306 2.37 -22.91 22.99
N SER A 307 2.21 -21.58 22.88
CA SER A 307 1.08 -20.84 23.49
C SER A 307 -0.28 -21.29 22.94
N THR A 308 -0.37 -21.42 21.60
CA THR A 308 -1.62 -21.84 20.94
C THR A 308 -1.92 -23.31 21.21
N THR A 309 -0.93 -24.19 21.23
CA THR A 309 -1.06 -25.61 21.57
C THR A 309 -1.54 -25.79 23.01
N ALA A 310 -0.94 -25.05 23.96
CA ALA A 310 -1.37 -25.09 25.36
C ALA A 310 -2.83 -24.67 25.57
N LYS A 311 -3.28 -23.63 24.82
CA LYS A 311 -4.68 -23.19 24.87
C LYS A 311 -5.63 -24.20 24.27
N LEU A 312 -5.30 -24.84 23.16
CA LEU A 312 -6.13 -25.90 22.53
C LEU A 312 -6.08 -27.23 23.28
N GLY A 313 -5.04 -27.47 24.09
CA GLY A 313 -4.96 -28.61 24.98
C GLY A 313 -5.68 -28.43 26.34
N ASN A 314 -6.22 -27.24 26.60
CA ASN A 314 -6.90 -26.97 27.88
C ASN A 314 -8.41 -27.18 27.74
N GLU A 315 -8.90 -28.32 28.28
CA GLU A 315 -10.32 -28.69 28.24
C GLU A 315 -11.25 -27.65 28.92
N GLN A 316 -10.78 -26.99 29.99
CA GLN A 316 -11.55 -25.93 30.64
C GLN A 316 -11.69 -24.67 29.78
N PHE A 317 -10.67 -24.39 28.97
CA PHE A 317 -10.74 -23.31 28.00
C PHE A 317 -11.70 -23.67 26.87
N LEU A 318 -11.58 -24.87 26.28
CA LEU A 318 -12.43 -25.33 25.17
C LEU A 318 -13.90 -25.40 25.53
N SER A 319 -14.22 -25.77 26.76
CA SER A 319 -15.62 -25.86 27.21
C SER A 319 -16.29 -24.51 27.45
N LYS A 320 -15.53 -23.41 27.58
CA LYS A 320 -16.04 -22.04 27.88
C LYS A 320 -15.85 -21.06 26.75
N ALA A 321 -14.94 -21.33 25.83
CA ALA A 321 -14.61 -20.40 24.75
C ALA A 321 -15.65 -20.45 23.61
N PRO A 322 -16.08 -19.32 23.06
CA PRO A 322 -16.91 -19.28 21.86
C PRO A 322 -16.21 -20.00 20.69
N GLU A 323 -16.99 -20.68 19.86
CA GLU A 323 -16.49 -21.44 18.70
C GLU A 323 -15.59 -20.63 17.77
N GLN A 324 -15.96 -19.36 17.56
CA GLN A 324 -15.14 -18.42 16.75
C GLN A 324 -13.74 -18.14 17.34
N VAL A 325 -13.62 -18.14 18.67
CA VAL A 325 -12.32 -17.95 19.35
C VAL A 325 -11.48 -19.20 19.22
N VAL A 326 -12.08 -20.37 19.34
CA VAL A 326 -11.39 -21.66 19.15
C VAL A 326 -10.89 -21.76 17.70
N ALA A 327 -11.74 -21.48 16.72
CA ALA A 327 -11.37 -21.48 15.30
C ALA A 327 -10.19 -20.52 15.00
N LYS A 328 -10.22 -19.32 15.58
CA LYS A 328 -9.13 -18.34 15.42
C LYS A 328 -7.80 -18.83 16.04
N ILE A 329 -7.85 -19.50 17.18
CA ILE A 329 -6.64 -20.05 17.81
C ILE A 329 -6.11 -21.26 17.03
N THR A 330 -6.99 -22.10 16.48
CA THR A 330 -6.61 -23.21 15.61
C THR A 330 -5.91 -22.72 14.34
N GLU A 331 -6.44 -21.67 13.72
CA GLU A 331 -5.79 -21.07 12.54
C GLU A 331 -4.42 -20.47 12.90
N ARG A 332 -4.30 -19.78 14.02
CA ARG A 332 -3.00 -19.27 14.51
C ARG A 332 -2.01 -20.39 14.79
N GLN A 333 -2.45 -21.53 15.33
CA GLN A 333 -1.60 -22.70 15.53
C GLN A 333 -1.11 -23.27 14.20
N ARG A 334 -1.98 -23.39 13.18
CA ARG A 334 -1.62 -23.88 11.85
C ARG A 334 -0.55 -22.99 11.21
N VAL A 335 -0.76 -21.68 11.21
CA VAL A 335 0.20 -20.70 10.68
C VAL A 335 1.53 -20.77 11.43
N ALA A 336 1.52 -20.85 12.76
CA ALA A 336 2.73 -20.95 13.56
C ALA A 336 3.48 -22.27 13.29
N THR A 337 2.80 -23.37 13.03
CA THR A 337 3.40 -24.67 12.67
C THR A 337 4.14 -24.57 11.33
N GLU A 338 3.47 -24.05 10.32
CA GLU A 338 4.06 -23.86 8.99
C GLU A 338 5.28 -22.94 9.04
N GLU A 339 5.21 -21.87 9.82
CA GLU A 339 6.30 -20.92 10.00
C GLU A 339 7.52 -21.56 10.70
N VAL A 340 7.30 -22.36 11.75
CA VAL A 340 8.38 -23.10 12.44
C VAL A 340 9.07 -24.08 11.48
N GLU A 341 8.31 -24.83 10.69
CA GLU A 341 8.88 -25.76 9.69
C GLU A 341 9.69 -25.01 8.63
N ARG A 342 9.18 -23.90 8.11
CA ARG A 342 9.85 -23.05 7.12
C ARG A 342 11.18 -22.51 7.66
N LEU A 343 11.17 -21.97 8.89
CA LEU A 343 12.36 -21.38 9.49
C LEU A 343 13.41 -22.43 9.85
N ARG A 344 12.99 -23.61 10.32
CA ARG A 344 13.91 -24.73 10.59
C ARG A 344 14.58 -25.23 9.32
N LYS A 345 13.82 -25.42 8.23
CA LYS A 345 14.37 -25.80 6.94
C LYS A 345 15.42 -24.80 6.48
N ARG A 346 15.10 -23.52 6.57
CA ARG A 346 15.99 -22.43 6.14
C ARG A 346 17.29 -22.36 6.98
N LEU A 347 17.20 -22.61 8.28
CA LEU A 347 18.39 -22.71 9.16
C LEU A 347 19.23 -23.94 8.84
N ALA A 348 18.61 -25.06 8.46
CA ALA A 348 19.32 -26.28 8.05
C ALA A 348 20.08 -26.05 6.72
N ASP A 349 19.41 -25.44 5.73
CA ASP A 349 20.00 -25.11 4.43
C ASP A 349 21.22 -24.18 4.55
N MET A 350 21.27 -23.34 5.60
CA MET A 350 22.43 -22.48 5.92
C MET A 350 23.55 -23.19 6.70
N GLY A 351 23.30 -24.37 7.22
CA GLY A 351 24.29 -25.14 8.00
C GLY A 351 25.13 -26.07 7.15
N ASP A 352 24.73 -26.36 5.93
CA ASP A 352 25.40 -27.26 4.98
C ASP A 352 26.23 -26.48 3.91
N ALA A 353 26.28 -25.16 3.97
CA ALA A 353 27.09 -24.26 3.14
C ALA A 353 28.25 -23.66 3.95
#